data_38b756301b76acd5100882c7bdb32e77
#
_entry.id   38b756301b76acd5100882c7bdb32e77
#
_cell.length_a   1.000
_cell.length_b   1.000
_cell.length_c   1.000
_cell.angle_alpha   90.00
_cell.angle_beta   90.00
_cell.angle_gamma   90.00
#
_symmetry.space_group_name_H-M   'P 1'
#
loop_
_entity.id
_entity.type
_entity.pdbx_description
1 polymer ?
#
loop_
_entity_poly.entity_id
_entity_poly.type
_entity_poly.pdbx_seq_one_letter_code
_entity_poly.pdbx_strand_id
1 'polypeptide(L)'
;MSAFRRLQVCAATGLIAAGLAVIPAIAAGTQTFTGKVSDAMCGAKHTEAGIDPAACVRECVQKGAKYALVVGDKVYTLDTSDQATLDQLNKLAWDQAKVTGTAHGDTIAVKSVAAAK
;
A
#
# COMPACT_ATOMS: atom_id res chain seq x y z
N MET A 1 -31.85 46.35 61.44
CA MET A 1 -32.21 45.01 60.93
C MET A 1 -31.45 44.79 59.63
N SER A 2 -30.36 44.06 59.71
CA SER A 2 -29.42 43.94 58.63
C SER A 2 -29.68 42.60 57.90
N ALA A 3 -30.15 42.69 56.69
CA ALA A 3 -30.22 41.54 55.80
C ALA A 3 -28.90 41.43 55.08
N PHE A 4 -28.04 40.52 55.55
CA PHE A 4 -26.83 40.17 54.86
C PHE A 4 -27.20 39.24 53.70
N ARG A 5 -27.23 39.79 52.51
CA ARG A 5 -27.37 39.09 51.28
C ARG A 5 -25.99 38.53 50.91
N ARG A 6 -25.79 37.28 51.20
CA ARG A 6 -24.60 36.55 50.73
C ARG A 6 -24.73 36.32 49.23
N LEU A 7 -23.93 37.03 48.46
CA LEU A 7 -23.69 36.72 47.07
C LEU A 7 -22.85 35.44 47.00
N GLN A 8 -23.46 34.34 46.61
CA GLN A 8 -22.73 33.17 46.22
C GLN A 8 -22.23 33.38 44.79
N VAL A 9 -20.95 33.61 44.69
CA VAL A 9 -20.27 33.57 43.40
C VAL A 9 -20.07 32.09 43.05
N CYS A 10 -20.90 31.59 42.18
CA CYS A 10 -20.65 30.29 41.56
C CYS A 10 -19.48 30.42 40.58
N ALA A 11 -18.30 30.00 41.01
CA ALA A 11 -17.18 29.81 40.12
C ALA A 11 -17.51 28.60 39.24
N ALA A 12 -17.96 28.87 38.03
CA ALA A 12 -18.04 27.88 37.03
C ALA A 12 -16.62 27.51 36.54
N THR A 13 -16.08 26.48 37.15
CA THR A 13 -14.82 25.89 36.64
C THR A 13 -15.15 25.18 35.34
N GLY A 14 -14.91 25.87 34.25
CA GLY A 14 -14.98 25.24 32.92
C GLY A 14 -13.83 24.24 32.80
N LEU A 15 -14.13 22.98 32.92
CA LEU A 15 -13.25 21.93 32.47
C LEU A 15 -13.18 22.03 30.95
N ILE A 16 -12.11 22.62 30.44
CA ILE A 16 -11.74 22.47 29.06
C ILE A 16 -11.18 21.04 28.95
N ALA A 17 -12.03 20.09 28.60
CA ALA A 17 -11.58 18.81 28.15
C ALA A 17 -10.86 19.05 26.82
N ALA A 18 -9.53 19.17 26.88
CA ALA A 18 -8.70 19.09 25.69
C ALA A 18 -8.90 17.66 25.14
N GLY A 19 -9.84 17.53 24.21
CA GLY A 19 -10.00 16.30 23.45
C GLY A 19 -8.71 16.10 22.67
N LEU A 20 -7.83 15.24 23.16
CA LEU A 20 -6.77 14.66 22.35
C LEU A 20 -7.49 13.92 21.21
N ALA A 21 -7.57 14.58 20.07
CA ALA A 21 -7.91 13.89 18.84
C ALA A 21 -6.80 12.86 18.62
N VAL A 22 -7.03 11.65 19.03
CA VAL A 22 -6.22 10.51 18.61
C VAL A 22 -6.47 10.38 17.12
N ILE A 23 -5.64 11.04 16.33
CA ILE A 23 -5.57 10.75 14.91
C ILE A 23 -5.07 9.31 14.89
N PRO A 24 -5.87 8.33 14.39
CA PRO A 24 -5.33 7.01 14.21
C PRO A 24 -4.15 7.21 13.27
N ALA A 25 -2.94 7.01 13.79
CA ALA A 25 -1.79 6.84 12.95
C ALA A 25 -2.22 5.71 12.01
N ILE A 26 -2.39 6.02 10.72
CA ILE A 26 -2.53 5.00 9.71
C ILE A 26 -1.17 4.33 9.71
N ALA A 27 -1.00 3.40 10.67
CA ALA A 27 0.11 2.49 10.62
C ALA A 27 0.09 1.92 9.22
N ALA A 28 1.24 1.93 8.53
CA ALA A 28 1.40 1.29 7.24
C ALA A 28 0.98 -0.17 7.41
N GLY A 29 -0.34 -0.39 7.39
CA GLY A 29 -0.96 -1.68 7.56
C GLY A 29 -0.88 -2.48 6.29
N THR A 30 -1.10 -3.76 6.40
CA THR A 30 -1.25 -4.66 5.27
C THR A 30 -2.46 -4.23 4.43
N GLN A 31 -2.25 -4.03 3.14
CA GLN A 31 -3.26 -3.65 2.17
C GLN A 31 -3.25 -4.62 1.00
N THR A 32 -4.33 -4.64 0.23
CA THR A 32 -4.41 -5.41 -1.01
C THR A 32 -4.42 -4.46 -2.19
N PHE A 33 -3.51 -4.71 -3.11
CA PHE A 33 -3.36 -3.94 -4.35
C PHE A 33 -3.75 -4.84 -5.51
N THR A 34 -4.56 -4.33 -6.42
CA THR A 34 -4.92 -5.05 -7.65
C THR A 34 -4.31 -4.34 -8.84
N GLY A 35 -3.57 -5.06 -9.63
CA GLY A 35 -2.91 -4.51 -10.79
C GLY A 35 -2.27 -5.57 -11.67
N LYS A 36 -1.58 -5.12 -12.69
CA LYS A 36 -0.89 -5.98 -13.64
C LYS A 36 0.52 -6.29 -13.16
N VAL A 37 0.90 -7.56 -13.17
CA VAL A 37 2.27 -7.99 -12.83
C VAL A 37 3.21 -7.61 -13.96
N SER A 38 4.21 -6.83 -13.65
CA SER A 38 5.24 -6.34 -14.57
C SER A 38 6.63 -6.51 -13.94
N ASP A 39 7.61 -5.84 -14.48
CA ASP A 39 8.95 -5.74 -13.90
C ASP A 39 9.32 -4.28 -13.65
N ALA A 40 10.26 -4.05 -12.75
CA ALA A 40 10.64 -2.72 -12.32
C ALA A 40 11.47 -1.96 -13.37
N MET A 41 11.99 -2.62 -14.41
CA MET A 41 12.76 -1.96 -15.46
C MET A 41 11.86 -1.30 -16.50
N CYS A 42 10.83 -2.01 -16.98
CA CYS A 42 9.91 -1.51 -18.00
C CYS A 42 8.65 -0.88 -17.41
N GLY A 43 8.28 -1.24 -16.19
CA GLY A 43 7.12 -0.69 -15.51
C GLY A 43 5.82 -0.92 -16.29
N ALA A 44 5.08 0.16 -16.54
CA ALA A 44 3.81 0.12 -17.23
C ALA A 44 3.91 -0.13 -18.76
N LYS A 45 5.10 -0.01 -19.32
CA LYS A 45 5.29 -0.03 -20.78
C LYS A 45 6.09 -1.24 -21.22
N HIS A 46 5.43 -2.16 -21.90
CA HIS A 46 6.04 -3.24 -22.66
C HIS A 46 5.71 -3.03 -24.14
N THR A 47 6.42 -2.11 -24.78
CA THR A 47 6.06 -1.55 -26.10
C THR A 47 6.90 -2.11 -27.24
N GLU A 48 7.78 -3.04 -27.00
CA GLU A 48 8.55 -3.64 -28.09
C GLU A 48 7.65 -4.47 -29.00
N ALA A 49 7.58 -4.07 -30.26
CA ALA A 49 6.76 -4.75 -31.26
C ALA A 49 7.24 -6.21 -31.47
N GLY A 50 6.31 -7.16 -31.40
CA GLY A 50 6.59 -8.56 -31.66
C GLY A 50 7.10 -9.37 -30.46
N ILE A 51 7.21 -8.77 -29.28
CA ILE A 51 7.57 -9.47 -28.05
C ILE A 51 6.33 -9.62 -27.18
N ASP A 52 6.08 -10.84 -26.73
CA ASP A 52 5.04 -11.10 -25.74
C ASP A 52 5.37 -10.39 -24.40
N PRO A 53 4.49 -9.53 -23.88
CA PRO A 53 4.78 -8.80 -22.65
C PRO A 53 5.08 -9.70 -21.45
N ALA A 54 4.40 -10.81 -21.31
CA ALA A 54 4.66 -11.77 -20.24
C ALA A 54 6.07 -12.37 -20.34
N ALA A 55 6.51 -12.72 -21.54
CA ALA A 55 7.87 -13.21 -21.77
C ALA A 55 8.91 -12.13 -21.47
N CYS A 56 8.63 -10.89 -21.82
CA CYS A 56 9.50 -9.75 -21.51
C CYS A 56 9.66 -9.54 -20.00
N VAL A 57 8.58 -9.59 -19.24
CA VAL A 57 8.62 -9.52 -17.77
C VAL A 57 9.51 -10.61 -17.19
N ARG A 58 9.33 -11.85 -17.62
CA ARG A 58 10.12 -13.00 -17.13
C ARG A 58 11.58 -12.87 -17.47
N GLU A 59 11.91 -12.41 -18.66
CA GLU A 59 13.29 -12.19 -19.10
C GLU A 59 13.97 -11.10 -18.27
N CYS A 60 13.31 -9.97 -18.06
CA CYS A 60 13.84 -8.88 -17.23
C CYS A 60 14.12 -9.32 -15.81
N VAL A 61 13.21 -10.10 -15.21
CA VAL A 61 13.39 -10.64 -13.86
C VAL A 61 14.55 -11.64 -13.81
N GLN A 62 14.73 -12.48 -14.82
CA GLN A 62 15.89 -13.39 -14.93
C GLN A 62 17.21 -12.62 -15.01
N LYS A 63 17.20 -11.44 -15.57
CA LYS A 63 18.36 -10.54 -15.64
C LYS A 63 18.61 -9.72 -14.38
N GLY A 64 17.81 -9.93 -13.33
CA GLY A 64 17.97 -9.30 -12.04
C GLY A 64 16.98 -8.20 -11.69
N ALA A 65 16.01 -7.88 -12.55
CA ALA A 65 14.95 -6.95 -12.21
C ALA A 65 14.01 -7.56 -11.16
N LYS A 66 13.46 -6.71 -10.30
CA LYS A 66 12.38 -7.10 -9.41
C LYS A 66 11.05 -7.11 -10.17
N TYR A 67 10.09 -7.91 -9.71
CA TYR A 67 8.72 -7.76 -10.16
C TYR A 67 8.14 -6.43 -9.75
N ALA A 68 7.17 -5.95 -10.48
CA ALA A 68 6.41 -4.75 -10.19
C ALA A 68 4.92 -5.00 -10.36
N LEU A 69 4.11 -4.14 -9.75
CA LEU A 69 2.67 -4.14 -9.91
C LEU A 69 2.23 -2.79 -10.48
N VAL A 70 1.57 -2.81 -11.61
CA VAL A 70 1.02 -1.62 -12.23
C VAL A 70 -0.42 -1.43 -11.78
N VAL A 71 -0.65 -0.43 -10.95
CA VAL A 71 -1.96 -0.08 -10.40
C VAL A 71 -2.37 1.28 -10.97
N GLY A 72 -3.22 1.27 -12.00
CA GLY A 72 -3.54 2.50 -12.72
C GLY A 72 -2.30 3.16 -13.31
N ASP A 73 -2.03 4.39 -12.91
CA ASP A 73 -0.85 5.16 -13.36
C ASP A 73 0.39 4.94 -12.48
N LYS A 74 0.27 4.13 -11.44
CA LYS A 74 1.34 3.92 -10.46
C LYS A 74 1.99 2.56 -10.64
N VAL A 75 3.31 2.52 -10.55
CA VAL A 75 4.11 1.30 -10.57
C VAL A 75 4.74 1.10 -9.21
N TYR A 76 4.42 -0.03 -8.57
CA TYR A 76 5.04 -0.44 -7.32
C TYR A 76 6.06 -1.53 -7.57
N THR A 77 7.26 -1.36 -7.03
CA THR A 77 8.22 -2.46 -6.95
C THR A 77 7.78 -3.46 -5.91
N LEU A 78 7.77 -4.73 -6.25
CA LEU A 78 7.41 -5.82 -5.34
C LEU A 78 8.67 -6.34 -4.65
N ASP A 79 8.72 -6.21 -3.35
CA ASP A 79 9.83 -6.68 -2.53
C ASP A 79 9.45 -7.99 -1.84
N THR A 80 10.07 -9.07 -2.29
CA THR A 80 9.96 -10.41 -1.72
C THR A 80 11.16 -11.25 -2.10
N SER A 81 11.57 -12.12 -1.20
CA SER A 81 12.55 -13.18 -1.44
C SER A 81 11.97 -14.58 -1.28
N ASP A 82 10.67 -14.65 -1.00
CA ASP A 82 9.96 -15.93 -0.87
C ASP A 82 9.79 -16.59 -2.22
N GLN A 83 10.37 -17.79 -2.39
CA GLN A 83 10.39 -18.48 -3.67
C GLN A 83 8.98 -18.84 -4.18
N ALA A 84 8.08 -19.24 -3.28
CA ALA A 84 6.70 -19.56 -3.66
C ALA A 84 5.97 -18.33 -4.20
N THR A 85 6.19 -17.17 -3.60
CA THR A 85 5.65 -15.90 -4.07
C THR A 85 6.24 -15.49 -5.41
N LEU A 86 7.55 -15.65 -5.60
CA LEU A 86 8.21 -15.36 -6.88
C LEU A 86 7.71 -16.29 -7.99
N ASP A 87 7.50 -17.56 -7.71
CA ASP A 87 6.94 -18.51 -8.67
C ASP A 87 5.49 -18.14 -9.07
N GLN A 88 4.71 -17.65 -8.09
CA GLN A 88 3.36 -17.17 -8.36
C GLN A 88 3.36 -15.92 -9.23
N LEU A 89 4.24 -14.98 -8.98
CA LEU A 89 4.41 -13.77 -9.81
C LEU A 89 4.85 -14.15 -11.23
N ASN A 90 5.74 -15.12 -11.37
CA ASN A 90 6.17 -15.61 -12.68
C ASN A 90 5.01 -16.20 -13.50
N LYS A 91 4.13 -16.95 -12.85
CA LYS A 91 2.91 -17.50 -13.50
C LYS A 91 1.95 -16.40 -13.91
N LEU A 92 1.87 -15.31 -13.14
CA LEU A 92 0.96 -14.18 -13.36
C LEU A 92 1.60 -13.04 -14.16
N ALA A 93 2.78 -13.24 -14.75
CA ALA A 93 3.46 -12.22 -15.52
C ALA A 93 2.53 -11.62 -16.58
N TRP A 94 2.38 -10.29 -16.56
CA TRP A 94 1.49 -9.48 -17.40
C TRP A 94 -0.02 -9.75 -17.22
N ASP A 95 -0.39 -10.53 -16.21
CA ASP A 95 -1.78 -10.74 -15.81
C ASP A 95 -2.17 -9.85 -14.62
N GLN A 96 -3.47 -9.72 -14.40
CA GLN A 96 -4.01 -9.05 -13.23
C GLN A 96 -3.81 -9.92 -11.98
N ALA A 97 -3.30 -9.33 -10.94
CA ALA A 97 -3.06 -9.97 -9.67
C ALA A 97 -3.50 -9.13 -8.49
N LYS A 98 -3.82 -9.80 -7.39
CA LYS A 98 -4.00 -9.18 -6.08
C LYS A 98 -2.76 -9.44 -5.26
N VAL A 99 -2.08 -8.36 -4.88
CA VAL A 99 -0.90 -8.41 -4.04
C VAL A 99 -1.26 -7.84 -2.67
N THR A 100 -1.09 -8.64 -1.65
CA THR A 100 -1.27 -8.23 -0.27
C THR A 100 0.08 -7.95 0.35
N GLY A 101 0.23 -6.80 0.96
CA GLY A 101 1.48 -6.39 1.57
C GLY A 101 1.42 -4.99 2.15
N THR A 102 2.56 -4.49 2.53
CA THR A 102 2.70 -3.15 3.12
C THR A 102 3.46 -2.25 2.15
N ALA A 103 2.85 -1.12 1.79
CA ALA A 103 3.48 -0.14 0.92
C ALA A 103 4.40 0.80 1.71
N HIS A 104 5.60 0.97 1.20
CA HIS A 104 6.58 1.95 1.64
C HIS A 104 7.00 2.78 0.43
N GLY A 105 6.39 3.96 0.24
CA GLY A 105 6.58 4.73 -0.99
C GLY A 105 6.09 3.95 -2.21
N ASP A 106 6.98 3.72 -3.16
CA ASP A 106 6.70 2.99 -4.40
C ASP A 106 7.06 1.50 -4.32
N THR A 107 7.31 0.98 -3.13
CA THR A 107 7.66 -0.42 -2.90
C THR A 107 6.60 -1.09 -2.01
N ILE A 108 6.19 -2.29 -2.39
CA ILE A 108 5.32 -3.13 -1.56
C ILE A 108 6.15 -4.28 -1.00
N ALA A 109 6.25 -4.35 0.33
CA ALA A 109 6.73 -5.53 1.01
C ALA A 109 5.65 -6.61 0.93
N VAL A 110 5.86 -7.61 0.08
CA VAL A 110 4.82 -8.58 -0.31
C VAL A 110 4.63 -9.63 0.77
N LYS A 111 3.38 -9.85 1.15
CA LYS A 111 2.96 -10.91 2.04
C LYS A 111 2.37 -12.11 1.27
N SER A 112 1.53 -11.83 0.28
CA SER A 112 0.91 -12.87 -0.55
C SER A 112 0.50 -12.32 -1.91
N VAL A 113 0.37 -13.23 -2.87
CA VAL A 113 -0.06 -12.93 -4.24
C VAL A 113 -1.13 -13.94 -4.64
N ALA A 114 -2.15 -13.47 -5.34
CA ALA A 114 -3.19 -14.30 -5.93
C ALA A 114 -3.62 -13.74 -7.28
N ALA A 115 -4.18 -14.59 -8.13
CA ALA A 115 -4.79 -14.13 -9.37
C ALA A 115 -6.00 -13.23 -9.07
N ALA A 116 -6.14 -12.14 -9.83
CA ALA A 116 -7.29 -11.24 -9.71
C ALA A 116 -8.40 -11.69 -10.66
N LYS A 117 -9.23 -12.56 -10.18
CA LYS A 117 -10.45 -12.99 -10.90
C LYS A 117 -11.65 -12.91 -9.99
#